data_b300d6b7b5c0d4abae5680da77bef62d
#
_entry.id   b300d6b7b5c0d4abae5680da77bef62d
#
_cell.length_a   1.000
_cell.length_b   1.000
_cell.length_c   1.000
_cell.angle_alpha   90.00
_cell.angle_beta   90.00
_cell.angle_gamma   90.00
#
_symmetry.space_group_name_H-M   'P 1'
#
loop_
_entity.id
_entity.type
_entity.pdbx_description
1 polymer ?
#
loop_
_entity_poly.entity_id
_entity_poly.type
_entity_poly.pdbx_seq_one_letter_code
_entity_poly.pdbx_strand_id
1 'polypeptide(L)'
;MAEIDTNGERRCRGRPQVRSDDETRQVIFEAARHEFAANGYAATSIEMVARRAGVSTKTLYRLITNKAALFEAMVADRLDRFLAAVNLHAVDDADIEQALYAALMACADLALDPEVVALQRMVLQETGKFSDIAPTFYRNGPQRTVAALADWLRVQQKRGLIALDDIDEAAGMLLGMATSAPQRAAIFGGQPLPQRSETEARLRRCAKLFLRGCRV
;
A
#
# COMPACT_ATOMS: atom_id res chain seq x y z
N MET A 1 8.35 -10.85 72.20
CA MET A 1 8.83 -11.89 71.27
C MET A 1 8.26 -11.51 69.90
N ALA A 2 9.09 -10.87 69.09
CA ALA A 2 8.73 -10.27 67.82
C ALA A 2 9.13 -11.23 66.70
N GLU A 3 8.19 -11.68 65.93
CA GLU A 3 8.49 -12.32 64.64
C GLU A 3 8.51 -11.27 63.53
N ILE A 4 9.66 -11.13 62.93
CA ILE A 4 9.93 -10.33 61.78
C ILE A 4 9.65 -11.22 60.56
N ASP A 5 8.66 -10.91 59.77
CA ASP A 5 8.48 -11.54 58.48
C ASP A 5 8.99 -10.64 57.38
N THR A 6 10.13 -11.07 56.84
CA THR A 6 10.86 -10.46 55.75
C THR A 6 10.34 -11.01 54.44
N ASN A 7 9.48 -10.27 53.71
CA ASN A 7 9.48 -10.34 52.24
C ASN A 7 8.85 -9.08 51.65
N GLY A 8 9.60 -8.00 51.67
CA GLY A 8 9.25 -6.73 51.01
C GLY A 8 9.57 -6.78 49.50
N GLU A 9 9.00 -7.65 48.75
CA GLU A 9 9.00 -7.51 47.30
C GLU A 9 8.09 -6.35 46.90
N ARG A 10 8.71 -5.17 46.72
CA ARG A 10 8.12 -4.07 45.97
C ARG A 10 7.82 -4.57 44.58
N ARG A 11 6.57 -4.99 44.31
CA ARG A 11 6.06 -5.13 42.95
C ARG A 11 6.25 -3.78 42.27
N CYS A 12 7.29 -3.67 41.47
CA CYS A 12 7.41 -2.63 40.47
C CYS A 12 6.14 -2.73 39.62
N ARG A 13 5.21 -1.77 39.77
CA ARG A 13 4.16 -1.57 38.78
C ARG A 13 4.87 -1.37 37.46
N GLY A 14 4.91 -2.41 36.63
CA GLY A 14 5.52 -2.37 35.34
C GLY A 14 4.95 -1.18 34.59
N ARG A 15 5.81 -0.25 34.19
CA ARG A 15 5.45 0.79 33.22
C ARG A 15 4.77 0.07 32.06
N PRO A 16 3.60 0.51 31.55
CA PRO A 16 2.95 -0.10 30.40
C PRO A 16 4.01 -0.30 29.31
N GLN A 17 4.03 -1.49 28.72
CA GLN A 17 5.00 -1.84 27.69
C GLN A 17 5.00 -0.73 26.64
N VAL A 18 6.08 0.04 26.55
CA VAL A 18 6.20 1.16 25.63
C VAL A 18 6.31 0.55 24.25
N ARG A 19 5.31 0.81 23.38
CA ARG A 19 5.35 0.41 21.97
C ARG A 19 6.69 0.84 21.37
N SER A 20 7.28 0.03 20.53
CA SER A 20 8.44 0.42 19.72
C SER A 20 8.08 1.61 18.83
N ASP A 21 9.08 2.32 18.32
CA ASP A 21 8.84 3.42 17.40
C ASP A 21 8.15 2.93 16.10
N ASP A 22 8.46 1.71 15.64
CA ASP A 22 7.83 1.11 14.47
C ASP A 22 6.36 0.75 14.73
N GLU A 23 6.04 0.12 15.87
CA GLU A 23 4.65 -0.13 16.25
C GLU A 23 3.88 1.18 16.43
N THR A 24 4.53 2.22 16.95
CA THR A 24 3.92 3.54 17.10
C THR A 24 3.68 4.19 15.73
N ARG A 25 4.59 4.07 14.77
CA ARG A 25 4.39 4.53 13.39
C ARG A 25 3.20 3.83 12.74
N GLN A 26 3.06 2.50 12.94
CA GLN A 26 1.96 1.74 12.36
C GLN A 26 0.59 2.24 12.83
N VAL A 27 0.40 2.47 14.13
CA VAL A 27 -0.88 2.99 14.63
C VAL A 27 -1.13 4.43 14.18
N ILE A 28 -0.07 5.24 13.99
CA ILE A 28 -0.19 6.58 13.43
C ILE A 28 -0.61 6.52 11.96
N PHE A 29 -0.03 5.65 11.14
CA PHE A 29 -0.37 5.52 9.73
C PHE A 29 -1.79 4.98 9.54
N GLU A 30 -2.23 4.03 10.37
CA GLU A 30 -3.61 3.55 10.39
C GLU A 30 -4.60 4.69 10.69
N ALA A 31 -4.31 5.45 11.75
CA ALA A 31 -5.12 6.60 12.12
C ALA A 31 -5.13 7.67 11.01
N ALA A 32 -4.00 7.94 10.36
CA ALA A 32 -3.88 8.90 9.28
C ALA A 32 -4.70 8.48 8.06
N ARG A 33 -4.64 7.21 7.64
CA ARG A 33 -5.46 6.68 6.54
C ARG A 33 -6.94 6.95 6.80
N HIS A 34 -7.41 6.62 7.98
CA HIS A 34 -8.80 6.82 8.35
C HIS A 34 -9.18 8.31 8.35
N GLU A 35 -8.36 9.18 8.97
CA GLU A 35 -8.67 10.62 9.04
C GLU A 35 -8.64 11.27 7.65
N PHE A 36 -7.65 10.96 6.80
CA PHE A 36 -7.60 11.48 5.44
C PHE A 36 -8.76 10.98 4.57
N ALA A 37 -9.14 9.71 4.70
CA ALA A 37 -10.27 9.16 3.95
C ALA A 37 -11.62 9.77 4.38
N ALA A 38 -11.82 10.01 5.68
CA ALA A 38 -13.06 10.51 6.23
C ALA A 38 -13.24 12.02 6.08
N ASN A 39 -12.16 12.80 6.29
CA ASN A 39 -12.22 14.26 6.40
C ASN A 39 -11.55 15.00 5.23
N GLY A 40 -10.83 14.29 4.37
CA GLY A 40 -9.98 14.88 3.33
C GLY A 40 -8.64 15.39 3.88
N TYR A 41 -7.73 15.73 2.97
CA TYR A 41 -6.40 16.18 3.37
C TYR A 41 -6.45 17.55 4.06
N ALA A 42 -7.23 18.51 3.52
CA ALA A 42 -7.29 19.86 4.06
C ALA A 42 -7.73 19.90 5.53
N ALA A 43 -8.83 19.23 5.86
CA ALA A 43 -9.45 19.28 7.19
C ALA A 43 -8.77 18.38 8.24
N THR A 44 -7.94 17.42 7.82
CA THR A 44 -7.21 16.56 8.76
C THR A 44 -6.06 17.32 9.39
N SER A 45 -5.94 17.26 10.72
CA SER A 45 -4.82 17.82 11.48
C SER A 45 -3.99 16.72 12.14
N ILE A 46 -2.72 17.05 12.48
CA ILE A 46 -1.82 16.13 13.22
C ILE A 46 -2.40 15.75 14.56
N GLU A 47 -3.09 16.70 15.23
CA GLU A 47 -3.74 16.49 16.54
C GLU A 47 -4.90 15.49 16.43
N MET A 48 -5.68 15.52 15.34
CA MET A 48 -6.74 14.55 15.07
C MET A 48 -6.15 13.15 14.91
N VAL A 49 -5.08 13.04 14.12
CA VAL A 49 -4.38 11.76 13.90
C VAL A 49 -3.79 11.24 15.21
N ALA A 50 -3.09 12.08 15.99
CA ALA A 50 -2.50 11.69 17.26
C ALA A 50 -3.57 11.17 18.25
N ARG A 51 -4.70 11.88 18.35
CA ARG A 51 -5.83 11.48 19.21
C ARG A 51 -6.40 10.14 18.79
N ARG A 52 -6.63 9.91 17.48
CA ARG A 52 -7.13 8.63 16.96
C ARG A 52 -6.12 7.49 17.19
N ALA A 53 -4.83 7.74 16.99
CA ALA A 53 -3.76 6.78 17.21
C ALA A 53 -3.53 6.44 18.71
N GLY A 54 -4.13 7.20 19.61
CA GLY A 54 -3.91 7.04 21.05
C GLY A 54 -2.48 7.41 21.47
N VAL A 55 -1.85 8.36 20.78
CA VAL A 55 -0.51 8.86 21.09
C VAL A 55 -0.54 10.36 21.39
N SER A 56 0.48 10.85 22.12
CA SER A 56 0.62 12.31 22.32
C SER A 56 1.05 12.98 21.00
N THR A 57 0.67 14.24 20.81
CA THR A 57 1.16 15.06 19.69
C THR A 57 2.67 15.18 19.71
N LYS A 58 3.27 15.25 20.89
CA LYS A 58 4.73 15.25 21.07
C LYS A 58 5.37 13.95 20.53
N THR A 59 4.74 12.80 20.79
CA THR A 59 5.20 11.51 20.26
C THR A 59 5.10 11.47 18.75
N LEU A 60 4.01 11.97 18.18
CA LEU A 60 3.82 12.02 16.73
C LEU A 60 4.87 12.93 16.08
N TYR A 61 5.05 14.19 16.58
CA TYR A 61 6.04 15.11 16.02
C TYR A 61 7.50 14.63 16.19
N ARG A 62 7.79 13.79 17.16
CA ARG A 62 9.11 13.13 17.28
C ARG A 62 9.37 12.16 16.12
N LEU A 63 8.33 11.51 15.61
CA LEU A 63 8.45 10.49 14.57
C LEU A 63 8.22 11.05 13.16
N ILE A 64 7.43 12.11 13.04
CA ILE A 64 6.95 12.65 11.76
C ILE A 64 6.89 14.18 11.88
N THR A 65 7.58 14.86 11.00
CA THR A 65 7.84 16.30 11.09
C THR A 65 6.62 17.19 10.80
N ASN A 66 5.75 16.78 9.85
CA ASN A 66 4.58 17.55 9.44
C ASN A 66 3.55 16.67 8.72
N LYS A 67 2.41 17.25 8.34
CA LYS A 67 1.31 16.55 7.68
C LYS A 67 1.69 16.00 6.30
N ALA A 68 2.52 16.69 5.54
CA ALA A 68 2.98 16.22 4.23
C ALA A 68 3.89 14.99 4.39
N ALA A 69 4.83 15.02 5.33
CA ALA A 69 5.67 13.87 5.66
C ALA A 69 4.86 12.68 6.21
N LEU A 70 3.79 12.95 6.96
CA LEU A 70 2.86 11.91 7.41
C LEU A 70 2.16 11.24 6.24
N PHE A 71 1.65 12.03 5.30
CA PHE A 71 0.97 11.54 4.12
C PHE A 71 1.92 10.68 3.26
N GLU A 72 3.11 11.20 2.99
CA GLU A 72 4.15 10.50 2.22
C GLU A 72 4.53 9.15 2.88
N ALA A 73 4.87 9.18 4.16
CA ALA A 73 5.28 7.98 4.90
C ALA A 73 4.16 6.94 4.99
N MET A 74 2.91 7.38 5.17
CA MET A 74 1.74 6.51 5.21
C MET A 74 1.50 5.80 3.86
N VAL A 75 1.64 6.52 2.72
CA VAL A 75 1.51 5.93 1.38
C VAL A 75 2.64 4.95 1.11
N ALA A 76 3.87 5.32 1.42
CA ALA A 76 5.05 4.46 1.24
C ALA A 76 4.95 3.17 2.07
N ASP A 77 4.59 3.27 3.36
CA ASP A 77 4.43 2.14 4.27
C ASP A 77 3.39 1.11 3.77
N ARG A 78 2.27 1.58 3.23
CA ARG A 78 1.25 0.69 2.68
C ARG A 78 1.82 -0.20 1.57
N LEU A 79 2.59 0.40 0.67
CA LEU A 79 3.23 -0.32 -0.42
C LEU A 79 4.36 -1.22 0.08
N ASP A 80 5.20 -0.75 1.01
CA ASP A 80 6.32 -1.54 1.55
C ASP A 80 5.81 -2.83 2.22
N ARG A 81 4.75 -2.73 3.03
CA ARG A 81 4.12 -3.90 3.64
C ARG A 81 3.49 -4.83 2.60
N PHE A 82 2.87 -4.26 1.59
CA PHE A 82 2.33 -5.05 0.49
C PHE A 82 3.45 -5.83 -0.22
N LEU A 83 4.53 -5.16 -0.62
CA LEU A 83 5.65 -5.79 -1.30
C LEU A 83 6.36 -6.85 -0.43
N ALA A 84 6.43 -6.62 0.88
CA ALA A 84 6.99 -7.59 1.82
C ALA A 84 6.10 -8.85 1.98
N ALA A 85 4.77 -8.67 1.94
CA ALA A 85 3.81 -9.77 2.06
C ALA A 85 3.69 -10.60 0.76
N VAL A 86 3.91 -9.94 -0.39
CA VAL A 86 3.82 -10.56 -1.71
C VAL A 86 5.21 -10.96 -2.16
N ASN A 87 5.55 -12.24 -2.00
CA ASN A 87 6.74 -12.79 -2.62
C ASN A 87 6.50 -12.99 -4.12
N LEU A 88 6.64 -11.92 -4.91
CA LEU A 88 6.49 -11.95 -6.36
C LEU A 88 7.46 -12.95 -7.03
N HIS A 89 8.49 -13.38 -6.32
CA HIS A 89 9.52 -14.30 -6.82
C HIS A 89 9.31 -15.78 -6.44
N ALA A 90 8.27 -16.10 -5.66
CA ALA A 90 8.14 -17.41 -5.00
C ALA A 90 7.63 -18.57 -5.88
N VAL A 91 7.47 -18.38 -7.19
CA VAL A 91 6.94 -19.45 -8.06
C VAL A 91 7.99 -19.87 -9.08
N ASP A 92 9.01 -20.60 -8.61
CA ASP A 92 10.11 -21.08 -9.47
C ASP A 92 9.70 -22.16 -10.48
N ASP A 93 8.60 -22.90 -10.25
CA ASP A 93 8.17 -24.04 -11.06
C ASP A 93 6.78 -23.89 -11.73
N ALA A 94 6.12 -22.73 -11.58
CA ALA A 94 4.80 -22.56 -12.17
C ALA A 94 4.88 -22.18 -13.66
N ASP A 95 3.87 -22.57 -14.41
CA ASP A 95 3.62 -22.03 -15.75
C ASP A 95 3.61 -20.49 -15.69
N ILE A 96 4.31 -19.86 -16.63
CA ILE A 96 4.45 -18.38 -16.73
C ILE A 96 3.09 -17.67 -16.70
N GLU A 97 2.05 -18.26 -17.27
CA GLU A 97 0.69 -17.71 -17.24
C GLU A 97 0.14 -17.66 -15.82
N GLN A 98 0.33 -18.72 -15.06
CA GLN A 98 -0.10 -18.76 -13.67
C GLN A 98 0.74 -17.82 -12.78
N ALA A 99 2.03 -17.74 -13.02
CA ALA A 99 2.93 -16.83 -12.30
C ALA A 99 2.58 -15.35 -12.58
N LEU A 100 2.32 -14.99 -13.84
CA LEU A 100 1.88 -13.65 -14.21
C LEU A 100 0.51 -13.31 -13.61
N TYR A 101 -0.43 -14.26 -13.65
CA TYR A 101 -1.73 -14.08 -13.01
C TYR A 101 -1.58 -13.78 -11.50
N ALA A 102 -0.73 -14.52 -10.80
CA ALA A 102 -0.48 -14.30 -9.37
C ALA A 102 0.15 -12.91 -9.10
N ALA A 103 1.11 -12.49 -9.91
CA ALA A 103 1.70 -11.15 -9.81
C ALA A 103 0.66 -10.04 -10.05
N LEU A 104 -0.22 -10.21 -11.05
CA LEU A 104 -1.30 -9.27 -11.34
C LEU A 104 -2.36 -9.25 -10.22
N MET A 105 -2.70 -10.41 -9.65
CA MET A 105 -3.61 -10.47 -8.50
C MET A 105 -3.08 -9.65 -7.33
N ALA A 106 -1.80 -9.82 -7.01
CA ALA A 106 -1.16 -9.05 -5.98
C ALA A 106 -1.26 -7.53 -6.25
N CYS A 107 -0.89 -7.09 -7.44
CA CYS A 107 -1.01 -5.67 -7.82
C CYS A 107 -2.47 -5.17 -7.77
N ALA A 108 -3.44 -5.99 -8.18
CA ALA A 108 -4.85 -5.63 -8.16
C ALA A 108 -5.42 -5.58 -6.73
N ASP A 109 -5.02 -6.49 -5.85
CA ASP A 109 -5.43 -6.48 -4.44
C ASP A 109 -5.01 -5.17 -3.74
N LEU A 110 -3.87 -4.58 -4.13
CA LEU A 110 -3.47 -3.25 -3.67
C LEU A 110 -4.23 -2.13 -4.40
N ALA A 111 -4.22 -2.15 -5.73
CA ALA A 111 -4.72 -1.03 -6.53
C ALA A 111 -6.25 -0.87 -6.46
N LEU A 112 -6.99 -1.96 -6.23
CA LEU A 112 -8.44 -1.99 -6.09
C LEU A 112 -8.90 -2.09 -4.62
N ASP A 113 -7.98 -1.93 -3.67
CA ASP A 113 -8.34 -1.83 -2.26
C ASP A 113 -9.25 -0.61 -2.02
N PRO A 114 -10.39 -0.75 -1.33
CA PRO A 114 -11.33 0.35 -1.11
C PRO A 114 -10.70 1.58 -0.46
N GLU A 115 -9.76 1.40 0.48
CA GLU A 115 -9.06 2.52 1.15
C GLU A 115 -8.11 3.23 0.18
N VAL A 116 -7.40 2.47 -0.68
CA VAL A 116 -6.51 3.05 -1.70
C VAL A 116 -7.32 3.84 -2.72
N VAL A 117 -8.46 3.33 -3.17
CA VAL A 117 -9.36 4.03 -4.09
C VAL A 117 -9.96 5.29 -3.44
N ALA A 118 -10.36 5.21 -2.16
CA ALA A 118 -10.85 6.38 -1.41
C ALA A 118 -9.76 7.45 -1.26
N LEU A 119 -8.52 7.04 -0.94
CA LEU A 119 -7.36 7.92 -0.85
C LEU A 119 -7.05 8.59 -2.20
N GLN A 120 -7.09 7.82 -3.28
CA GLN A 120 -6.89 8.34 -4.64
C GLN A 120 -7.95 9.38 -5.03
N ARG A 121 -9.21 9.13 -4.69
CA ARG A 121 -10.30 10.10 -4.88
C ARG A 121 -10.05 11.39 -4.10
N MET A 122 -9.64 11.28 -2.84
CA MET A 122 -9.29 12.42 -1.99
C MET A 122 -8.13 13.23 -2.60
N VAL A 123 -7.07 12.55 -3.07
CA VAL A 123 -5.94 13.22 -3.74
C VAL A 123 -6.40 14.03 -4.95
N LEU A 124 -7.26 13.48 -5.80
CA LEU A 124 -7.79 14.17 -6.97
C LEU A 124 -8.61 15.42 -6.59
N GLN A 125 -9.39 15.37 -5.51
CA GLN A 125 -10.18 16.49 -5.02
C GLN A 125 -9.32 17.64 -4.46
N GLU A 126 -8.17 17.30 -3.88
CA GLU A 126 -7.30 18.24 -3.19
C GLU A 126 -6.15 18.80 -4.06
N THR A 127 -5.91 18.22 -5.23
CA THR A 127 -4.77 18.57 -6.12
C THR A 127 -4.77 20.07 -6.49
N GLY A 128 -5.93 20.70 -6.63
CA GLY A 128 -6.03 22.12 -6.93
C GLY A 128 -5.60 23.04 -5.78
N LYS A 129 -5.57 22.55 -4.54
CA LYS A 129 -5.19 23.32 -3.35
C LYS A 129 -3.80 22.96 -2.84
N PHE A 130 -3.37 21.73 -3.03
CA PHE A 130 -2.10 21.17 -2.54
C PHE A 130 -1.35 20.52 -3.70
N SER A 131 -0.50 21.28 -4.38
CA SER A 131 0.20 20.86 -5.60
C SER A 131 1.06 19.62 -5.43
N ASP A 132 1.58 19.37 -4.21
CA ASP A 132 2.53 18.29 -3.94
C ASP A 132 1.86 16.95 -3.60
N ILE A 133 0.54 16.94 -3.29
CA ILE A 133 -0.13 15.73 -2.81
C ILE A 133 -0.24 14.66 -3.91
N ALA A 134 -0.59 15.06 -5.13
CA ALA A 134 -0.74 14.12 -6.25
C ALA A 134 0.61 13.57 -6.73
N PRO A 135 1.68 14.37 -6.93
CA PRO A 135 3.00 13.84 -7.22
C PRO A 135 3.54 12.93 -6.12
N THR A 136 3.32 13.27 -4.85
CA THR A 136 3.75 12.43 -3.71
C THR A 136 3.02 11.09 -3.69
N PHE A 137 1.70 11.10 -3.87
CA PHE A 137 0.91 9.88 -3.97
C PHE A 137 1.37 9.01 -5.14
N TYR A 138 1.56 9.62 -6.33
CA TYR A 138 1.97 8.89 -7.52
C TYR A 138 3.34 8.23 -7.36
N ARG A 139 4.34 8.96 -6.87
CA ARG A 139 5.71 8.45 -6.68
C ARG A 139 5.76 7.30 -5.67
N ASN A 140 5.06 7.43 -4.53
CA ASN A 140 5.14 6.48 -3.42
C ASN A 140 4.16 5.31 -3.54
N GLY A 141 3.18 5.36 -4.44
CA GLY A 141 2.21 4.33 -4.70
C GLY A 141 2.30 3.77 -6.12
N PRO A 142 1.53 4.31 -7.09
CA PRO A 142 1.40 3.75 -8.45
C PRO A 142 2.73 3.52 -9.15
N GLN A 143 3.66 4.48 -9.13
CA GLN A 143 4.96 4.36 -9.79
C GLN A 143 5.79 3.20 -9.23
N ARG A 144 5.82 3.03 -7.91
CA ARG A 144 6.55 1.91 -7.27
C ARG A 144 5.87 0.57 -7.53
N THR A 145 4.54 0.53 -7.66
CA THR A 145 3.83 -0.69 -8.04
C THR A 145 4.19 -1.13 -9.46
N VAL A 146 4.27 -0.20 -10.40
CA VAL A 146 4.75 -0.47 -11.77
C VAL A 146 6.19 -0.96 -11.73
N ALA A 147 7.08 -0.32 -10.96
CA ALA A 147 8.47 -0.73 -10.84
C ALA A 147 8.61 -2.17 -10.30
N ALA A 148 7.84 -2.54 -9.28
CA ALA A 148 7.84 -3.90 -8.74
C ALA A 148 7.41 -4.95 -9.77
N LEU A 149 6.38 -4.64 -10.58
CA LEU A 149 5.96 -5.51 -11.68
C LEU A 149 7.02 -5.59 -12.78
N ALA A 150 7.69 -4.47 -13.10
CA ALA A 150 8.81 -4.43 -14.06
C ALA A 150 9.99 -5.30 -13.59
N ASP A 151 10.34 -5.25 -12.30
CA ASP A 151 11.38 -6.09 -11.73
C ASP A 151 11.04 -7.57 -11.87
N TRP A 152 9.79 -7.94 -11.62
CA TRP A 152 9.31 -9.30 -11.85
C TRP A 152 9.44 -9.71 -13.33
N LEU A 153 9.02 -8.86 -14.28
CA LEU A 153 9.15 -9.13 -15.72
C LEU A 153 10.61 -9.28 -16.15
N ARG A 154 11.52 -8.46 -15.61
CA ARG A 154 12.97 -8.59 -15.85
C ARG A 154 13.51 -9.96 -15.47
N VAL A 155 13.03 -10.50 -14.35
CA VAL A 155 13.39 -11.87 -13.92
C VAL A 155 12.90 -12.89 -14.94
N GLN A 156 11.62 -12.78 -15.40
CA GLN A 156 11.09 -13.74 -16.38
C GLN A 156 11.80 -13.65 -17.74
N GLN A 157 12.17 -12.44 -18.18
CA GLN A 157 12.96 -12.26 -19.40
C GLN A 157 14.36 -12.87 -19.27
N LYS A 158 15.05 -12.71 -18.13
CA LYS A 158 16.33 -13.38 -17.86
C LYS A 158 16.24 -14.89 -17.87
N ARG A 159 15.06 -15.45 -17.54
CA ARG A 159 14.78 -16.90 -17.63
C ARG A 159 14.44 -17.36 -19.06
N GLY A 160 14.33 -16.43 -20.01
CA GLY A 160 13.97 -16.73 -21.40
C GLY A 160 12.49 -17.07 -21.62
N LEU A 161 11.62 -16.72 -20.69
CA LEU A 161 10.18 -17.05 -20.76
C LEU A 161 9.38 -16.00 -21.51
N ILE A 162 9.89 -14.77 -21.62
CA ILE A 162 9.30 -13.65 -22.34
C ILE A 162 10.41 -12.83 -23.01
N ALA A 163 10.04 -12.07 -24.06
CA ALA A 163 10.89 -11.09 -24.71
C ALA A 163 10.11 -9.77 -24.84
N LEU A 164 10.67 -8.69 -24.31
CA LEU A 164 10.10 -7.36 -24.30
C LEU A 164 11.15 -6.35 -24.67
N ASP A 165 10.82 -5.39 -25.53
CA ASP A 165 11.72 -4.31 -25.94
C ASP A 165 11.91 -3.29 -24.81
N ASP A 166 10.79 -2.89 -24.17
CA ASP A 166 10.77 -1.97 -23.03
C ASP A 166 9.96 -2.60 -21.89
N ILE A 167 10.67 -3.05 -20.86
CA ILE A 167 10.02 -3.73 -19.71
C ILE A 167 9.25 -2.75 -18.84
N ASP A 168 9.72 -1.53 -18.68
CA ASP A 168 9.06 -0.53 -17.81
C ASP A 168 7.75 -0.05 -18.46
N GLU A 169 7.75 0.19 -19.76
CA GLU A 169 6.54 0.52 -20.50
C GLU A 169 5.56 -0.65 -20.51
N ALA A 170 6.03 -1.86 -20.77
CA ALA A 170 5.20 -3.08 -20.76
C ALA A 170 4.55 -3.33 -19.39
N ALA A 171 5.27 -3.10 -18.29
CA ALA A 171 4.72 -3.19 -16.94
C ALA A 171 3.60 -2.16 -16.70
N GLY A 172 3.81 -0.93 -17.16
CA GLY A 172 2.80 0.14 -17.10
C GLY A 172 1.54 -0.20 -17.91
N MET A 173 1.71 -0.66 -19.15
CA MET A 173 0.58 -1.11 -20.01
C MET A 173 -0.17 -2.29 -19.37
N LEU A 174 0.54 -3.26 -18.85
CA LEU A 174 -0.05 -4.45 -18.24
C LEU A 174 -0.85 -4.11 -16.97
N LEU A 175 -0.29 -3.31 -16.08
CA LEU A 175 -0.99 -2.85 -14.88
C LEU A 175 -2.19 -1.98 -15.23
N GLY A 176 -2.06 -1.10 -16.23
CA GLY A 176 -3.15 -0.28 -16.77
C GLY A 176 -4.30 -1.14 -17.32
N MET A 177 -3.99 -2.16 -18.12
CA MET A 177 -4.97 -3.11 -18.64
C MET A 177 -5.68 -3.88 -17.50
N ALA A 178 -4.97 -4.21 -16.45
CA ALA A 178 -5.50 -4.94 -15.31
C ALA A 178 -6.45 -4.09 -14.43
N THR A 179 -6.06 -2.87 -14.07
CA THR A 179 -6.69 -2.11 -12.98
C THR A 179 -7.36 -0.79 -13.38
N SER A 180 -6.94 -0.13 -14.49
CA SER A 180 -7.38 1.25 -14.77
C SER A 180 -8.88 1.39 -15.01
N ALA A 181 -9.52 0.46 -15.72
CA ALA A 181 -10.94 0.56 -16.00
C ALA A 181 -11.80 0.46 -14.73
N PRO A 182 -11.64 -0.56 -13.85
CA PRO A 182 -12.39 -0.62 -12.60
C PRO A 182 -12.07 0.51 -11.62
N GLN A 183 -10.81 0.96 -11.54
CA GLN A 183 -10.47 2.13 -10.73
C GLN A 183 -11.20 3.39 -11.20
N ARG A 184 -11.18 3.68 -12.50
CA ARG A 184 -11.88 4.86 -13.05
C ARG A 184 -13.38 4.79 -12.83
N ALA A 185 -13.98 3.61 -13.02
CA ALA A 185 -15.40 3.42 -12.75
C ALA A 185 -15.75 3.71 -11.29
N ALA A 186 -14.92 3.26 -10.35
CA ALA A 186 -15.11 3.52 -8.92
C ALA A 186 -14.87 5.00 -8.57
N ILE A 187 -13.81 5.62 -9.10
CA ILE A 187 -13.42 7.00 -8.74
C ILE A 187 -14.37 8.03 -9.34
N PHE A 188 -14.68 7.93 -10.64
CA PHE A 188 -15.42 8.95 -11.38
C PHE A 188 -16.88 8.59 -11.61
N GLY A 189 -17.19 7.31 -11.79
CA GLY A 189 -18.52 6.83 -12.12
C GLY A 189 -19.36 6.41 -10.91
N GLY A 190 -18.82 6.46 -9.69
CA GLY A 190 -19.51 6.03 -8.49
C GLY A 190 -19.90 4.54 -8.48
N GLN A 191 -19.32 3.74 -9.38
CA GLN A 191 -19.58 2.31 -9.44
C GLN A 191 -18.87 1.59 -8.29
N PRO A 192 -19.45 0.49 -7.78
CA PRO A 192 -18.74 -0.33 -6.80
C PRO A 192 -17.49 -0.94 -7.42
N LEU A 193 -16.50 -1.23 -6.59
CA LEU A 193 -15.35 -2.02 -7.02
C LEU A 193 -15.81 -3.42 -7.45
N PRO A 194 -15.14 -4.04 -8.42
CA PRO A 194 -15.52 -5.37 -8.91
C PRO A 194 -15.39 -6.40 -7.79
N GLN A 195 -16.24 -7.41 -7.84
CA GLN A 195 -16.11 -8.58 -6.98
C GLN A 195 -14.81 -9.33 -7.29
N ARG A 196 -14.32 -10.10 -6.31
CA ARG A 196 -13.08 -10.87 -6.49
C ARG A 196 -13.11 -11.77 -7.72
N SER A 197 -14.22 -12.47 -7.97
CA SER A 197 -14.39 -13.35 -9.14
C SER A 197 -14.30 -12.60 -10.48
N GLU A 198 -14.81 -11.38 -10.53
CA GLU A 198 -14.73 -10.52 -11.72
C GLU A 198 -13.29 -10.04 -11.96
N THR A 199 -12.61 -9.65 -10.86
CA THR A 199 -11.19 -9.29 -10.89
C THR A 199 -10.35 -10.47 -11.37
N GLU A 200 -10.52 -11.66 -10.81
CA GLU A 200 -9.81 -12.88 -11.20
C GLU A 200 -10.01 -13.20 -12.69
N ALA A 201 -11.27 -13.17 -13.17
CA ALA A 201 -11.58 -13.43 -14.57
C ALA A 201 -10.93 -12.40 -15.51
N ARG A 202 -10.90 -11.11 -15.11
CA ARG A 202 -10.22 -10.05 -15.84
C ARG A 202 -8.72 -10.30 -15.92
N LEU A 203 -8.06 -10.59 -14.79
CA LEU A 203 -6.62 -10.75 -14.73
C LEU A 203 -6.13 -11.99 -15.49
N ARG A 204 -6.89 -13.08 -15.48
CA ARG A 204 -6.59 -14.25 -16.35
C ARG A 204 -6.61 -13.85 -17.83
N ARG A 205 -7.58 -13.03 -18.24
CA ARG A 205 -7.63 -12.52 -19.63
C ARG A 205 -6.45 -11.61 -19.93
N CYS A 206 -6.09 -10.71 -19.01
CA CYS A 206 -4.93 -9.82 -19.15
C CYS A 206 -3.64 -10.62 -19.31
N ALA A 207 -3.39 -11.61 -18.45
CA ALA A 207 -2.22 -12.47 -18.52
C ALA A 207 -2.12 -13.19 -19.88
N LYS A 208 -3.22 -13.80 -20.34
CA LYS A 208 -3.27 -14.47 -21.66
C LYS A 208 -3.01 -13.53 -22.83
N LEU A 209 -3.63 -12.34 -22.82
CA LEU A 209 -3.44 -11.36 -23.89
C LEU A 209 -1.99 -10.87 -23.95
N PHE A 210 -1.43 -10.56 -22.81
CA PHE A 210 -0.05 -10.08 -22.71
C PHE A 210 0.94 -11.15 -23.18
N LEU A 211 0.83 -12.37 -22.67
CA LEU A 211 1.77 -13.44 -23.03
C LEU A 211 1.69 -13.87 -24.50
N ARG A 212 0.56 -13.70 -25.15
CA ARG A 212 0.45 -13.97 -26.61
C ARG A 212 1.24 -12.98 -27.44
N GLY A 213 1.50 -11.77 -26.92
CA GLY A 213 2.28 -10.74 -27.61
C GLY A 213 3.78 -10.76 -27.30
N CYS A 214 4.21 -11.44 -26.24
CA CYS A 214 5.59 -11.41 -25.75
C CYS A 214 6.23 -12.78 -25.48
N ARG A 215 5.56 -13.88 -25.82
CA ARG A 215 6.13 -15.23 -25.72
C ARG A 215 7.19 -15.43 -26.82
N VAL A 216 8.33 -16.00 -26.41
CA VAL A 216 9.39 -16.48 -27.31
C VAL A 216 8.99 -17.81 -27.92
#